data_494fc284ba97498e12f73f1be3dec1a8
#
_entry.id   494fc284ba97498e12f73f1be3dec1a8
#
_cell.length_a   1.000
_cell.length_b   1.000
_cell.length_c   1.000
_cell.angle_alpha   90.00
_cell.angle_beta   90.00
_cell.angle_gamma   90.00
#
_symmetry.space_group_name_H-M   'P 1'
#
loop_
_entity.id
_entity.type
_entity.pdbx_description
1 polymer ?
#
loop_
_entity_poly.entity_id
_entity_poly.type
_entity_poly.pdbx_seq_one_letter_code
_entity_poly.pdbx_strand_id
1 'polypeptide(L)'
;MPASTDLVRLDVCGDPADLIVRFINTLDVEAGTDVLDTVDAWQSWLSAQGLGASFGRESARELELARELRDGLRALASGARAQVWQVGIQVALTDNGEVELGADMAVGLIAAAAAKVTIEKRLDRVKICPADDCRWAFYDTSRNHSRQWCSMEVCGNRAKARAHRERGAPA
;
A
#
# COMPACT_ATOMS: atom_id res chain seq x y z
N MET A 1 18.82 -21.34 23.37
CA MET A 1 17.68 -20.40 23.36
C MET A 1 18.03 -19.35 22.36
N PRO A 2 17.40 -19.28 21.16
CA PRO A 2 17.56 -18.11 20.31
C PRO A 2 17.00 -16.91 21.06
N ALA A 3 17.71 -15.77 21.00
CA ALA A 3 17.27 -14.52 21.56
C ALA A 3 15.88 -14.21 20.98
N SER A 4 14.94 -13.85 21.86
CA SER A 4 13.63 -13.33 21.45
C SER A 4 13.90 -12.06 20.66
N THR A 5 13.95 -12.17 19.34
CA THR A 5 13.88 -11.00 18.47
C THR A 5 12.48 -10.46 18.71
N ASP A 6 12.35 -9.27 19.26
CA ASP A 6 11.06 -8.63 19.49
C ASP A 6 10.38 -8.46 18.13
N LEU A 7 9.50 -9.41 17.82
CA LEU A 7 8.71 -9.41 16.58
C LEU A 7 7.79 -8.18 16.58
N VAL A 8 7.95 -7.31 15.59
CA VAL A 8 7.00 -6.23 15.39
C VAL A 8 5.75 -6.82 14.78
N ARG A 9 4.65 -6.69 15.50
CA ARG A 9 3.37 -7.28 15.14
C ARG A 9 2.56 -6.34 14.23
N LEU A 10 1.77 -6.94 13.37
CA LEU A 10 0.94 -6.20 12.41
C LEU A 10 -0.20 -5.39 13.09
N ASP A 11 -0.66 -5.81 14.26
CA ASP A 11 -1.76 -5.16 14.99
C ASP A 11 -1.45 -3.72 15.43
N VAL A 12 -0.18 -3.35 15.55
CA VAL A 12 0.24 -1.97 15.88
C VAL A 12 -0.08 -0.95 14.79
N CYS A 13 -0.41 -1.40 13.57
CA CYS A 13 -0.58 -0.53 12.38
C CYS A 13 -2.03 -0.11 12.10
N GLY A 14 -3.00 -0.55 12.91
CA GLY A 14 -4.43 -0.39 12.63
C GLY A 14 -4.95 -1.31 11.52
N ASP A 15 -5.90 -0.85 10.68
CA ASP A 15 -6.40 -1.69 9.58
C ASP A 15 -5.29 -1.92 8.54
N PRO A 16 -4.94 -3.20 8.26
CA PRO A 16 -3.93 -3.53 7.25
C PRO A 16 -4.21 -2.97 5.86
N ALA A 17 -5.47 -2.84 5.46
CA ALA A 17 -5.83 -2.27 4.16
C ALA A 17 -5.50 -0.77 4.09
N ASP A 18 -5.69 -0.04 5.18
CA ASP A 18 -5.32 1.38 5.26
C ASP A 18 -3.81 1.57 5.20
N LEU A 19 -3.04 0.69 5.87
CA LEU A 19 -1.57 0.71 5.76
C LEU A 19 -1.12 0.50 4.31
N ILE A 20 -1.70 -0.47 3.61
CA ILE A 20 -1.39 -0.73 2.19
C ILE A 20 -1.72 0.48 1.32
N VAL A 21 -2.89 1.10 1.49
CA VAL A 21 -3.28 2.29 0.73
C VAL A 21 -2.29 3.43 0.98
N ARG A 22 -1.93 3.71 2.24
CA ARG A 22 -0.92 4.72 2.57
C ARG A 22 0.45 4.40 1.97
N PHE A 23 0.85 3.14 2.01
CA PHE A 23 2.13 2.69 1.43
C PHE A 23 2.15 2.83 -0.10
N ILE A 24 1.09 2.44 -0.79
CA ILE A 24 0.97 2.64 -2.24
C ILE A 24 1.06 4.14 -2.60
N ASN A 25 0.51 5.00 -1.77
CA ASN A 25 0.50 6.45 -1.94
C ASN A 25 1.79 7.14 -1.48
N THR A 26 2.85 6.40 -1.13
CA THR A 26 4.20 6.98 -0.99
C THR A 26 4.72 7.55 -2.31
N LEU A 27 4.17 7.12 -3.45
CA LEU A 27 4.35 7.74 -4.76
C LEU A 27 3.13 8.63 -5.07
N ASP A 28 3.32 9.93 -5.07
CA ASP A 28 2.34 10.93 -5.51
C ASP A 28 2.63 11.35 -6.94
N VAL A 29 1.82 10.86 -7.88
CA VAL A 29 1.98 11.14 -9.32
C VAL A 29 1.59 12.57 -9.64
N GLU A 30 0.56 13.13 -8.97
CA GLU A 30 0.10 14.52 -9.21
C GLU A 30 1.15 15.54 -8.72
N ALA A 31 1.78 15.29 -7.57
CA ALA A 31 2.83 16.14 -7.02
C ALA A 31 4.22 15.84 -7.61
N GLY A 32 4.41 14.69 -8.25
CA GLY A 32 5.70 14.23 -8.75
C GLY A 32 6.71 13.93 -7.64
N THR A 33 6.24 13.44 -6.47
CA THR A 33 7.08 13.14 -5.32
C THR A 33 7.03 11.67 -4.95
N ASP A 34 8.16 11.15 -4.46
CA ASP A 34 8.26 9.77 -3.99
C ASP A 34 8.97 9.71 -2.63
N VAL A 35 8.25 9.24 -1.61
CA VAL A 35 8.83 9.00 -0.27
C VAL A 35 9.96 7.97 -0.31
N LEU A 36 9.90 7.03 -1.26
CA LEU A 36 10.92 5.99 -1.41
C LEU A 36 12.14 6.45 -2.24
N ASP A 37 12.32 7.76 -2.50
CA ASP A 37 13.52 8.26 -3.17
C ASP A 37 14.75 8.19 -2.26
N THR A 38 14.57 8.40 -0.96
CA THR A 38 15.68 8.37 0.01
C THR A 38 15.34 7.55 1.25
N VAL A 39 16.40 7.00 1.88
CA VAL A 39 16.27 6.27 3.16
C VAL A 39 15.70 7.17 4.25
N ASP A 40 16.10 8.44 4.31
CA ASP A 40 15.65 9.37 5.35
C ASP A 40 14.16 9.70 5.20
N ALA A 41 13.65 9.86 3.98
CA ALA A 41 12.23 10.08 3.72
C ALA A 41 11.41 8.83 4.09
N TRP A 42 11.92 7.64 3.74
CA TRP A 42 11.33 6.37 4.14
C TRP A 42 11.25 6.22 5.66
N GLN A 43 12.33 6.47 6.38
CA GLN A 43 12.36 6.44 7.85
C GLN A 43 11.37 7.44 8.48
N SER A 44 11.29 8.65 7.91
CA SER A 44 10.34 9.67 8.35
C SER A 44 8.89 9.20 8.16
N TRP A 45 8.60 8.59 7.02
CA TRP A 45 7.27 8.03 6.74
C TRP A 45 6.94 6.89 7.71
N LEU A 46 7.86 5.94 7.96
CA LEU A 46 7.67 4.87 8.93
C LEU A 46 7.37 5.42 10.32
N SER A 47 8.10 6.45 10.74
CA SER A 47 7.86 7.11 12.03
C SER A 47 6.46 7.72 12.10
N ALA A 48 5.99 8.34 11.02
CA ALA A 48 4.63 8.88 10.92
C ALA A 48 3.54 7.80 10.95
N GLN A 49 3.88 6.55 10.54
CA GLN A 49 2.98 5.40 10.68
C GLN A 49 3.04 4.73 12.05
N GLY A 50 3.85 5.24 12.99
CA GLY A 50 4.08 4.61 14.29
C GLY A 50 5.06 3.42 14.25
N LEU A 51 5.78 3.22 13.15
CA LEU A 51 6.68 2.11 12.91
C LEU A 51 8.16 2.46 13.14
N GLY A 52 8.51 3.73 13.21
CA GLY A 52 9.90 4.19 13.20
C GLY A 52 10.77 3.76 14.39
N ALA A 53 10.17 3.44 15.55
CA ALA A 53 10.90 2.93 16.72
C ALA A 53 11.00 1.40 16.73
N SER A 54 10.29 0.71 15.86
CA SER A 54 10.13 -0.74 15.87
C SER A 54 11.21 -1.47 15.07
N PHE A 55 11.84 -0.76 14.12
CA PHE A 55 12.88 -1.31 13.26
C PHE A 55 14.17 -0.52 13.42
N GLY A 56 15.29 -1.19 13.17
CA GLY A 56 16.60 -0.54 13.14
C GLY A 56 16.71 0.48 12.01
N ARG A 57 17.94 0.99 11.81
CA ARG A 57 18.17 1.94 10.70
C ARG A 57 18.00 1.21 9.37
N GLU A 58 17.05 1.70 8.57
CA GLU A 58 16.75 1.15 7.27
C GLU A 58 17.95 1.22 6.31
N SER A 59 18.07 0.21 5.46
CA SER A 59 19.16 0.11 4.50
C SER A 59 18.71 0.46 3.08
N ALA A 60 19.67 0.80 2.21
CA ALA A 60 19.39 0.98 0.78
C ALA A 60 18.73 -0.29 0.16
N ARG A 61 19.12 -1.47 0.65
CA ARG A 61 18.54 -2.74 0.20
C ARG A 61 17.05 -2.84 0.56
N GLU A 62 16.68 -2.42 1.75
CA GLU A 62 15.28 -2.44 2.18
C GLU A 62 14.44 -1.44 1.39
N LEU A 63 15.01 -0.28 1.07
CA LEU A 63 14.35 0.72 0.23
C LEU A 63 14.07 0.18 -1.19
N GLU A 64 14.98 -0.60 -1.77
CA GLU A 64 14.75 -1.30 -3.05
C GLU A 64 13.59 -2.29 -2.93
N LEU A 65 13.59 -3.12 -1.90
CA LEU A 65 12.49 -4.08 -1.64
C LEU A 65 11.16 -3.35 -1.42
N ALA A 66 11.16 -2.21 -0.75
CA ALA A 66 9.96 -1.40 -0.55
C ALA A 66 9.41 -0.85 -1.89
N ARG A 67 10.30 -0.39 -2.80
CA ARG A 67 9.89 0.03 -4.15
C ARG A 67 9.28 -1.13 -4.94
N GLU A 68 9.95 -2.27 -4.98
CA GLU A 68 9.46 -3.48 -5.67
C GLU A 68 8.09 -3.91 -5.15
N LEU A 69 7.91 -3.96 -3.82
CA LEU A 69 6.65 -4.30 -3.18
C LEU A 69 5.55 -3.29 -3.54
N ARG A 70 5.85 -1.99 -3.43
CA ARG A 70 4.89 -0.94 -3.78
C ARG A 70 4.43 -1.03 -5.23
N ASP A 71 5.38 -1.19 -6.15
CA ASP A 71 5.08 -1.25 -7.58
C ASP A 71 4.27 -2.49 -7.92
N GLY A 72 4.56 -3.63 -7.28
CA GLY A 72 3.75 -4.84 -7.38
C GLY A 72 2.31 -4.63 -6.86
N LEU A 73 2.14 -4.01 -5.71
CA LEU A 73 0.82 -3.69 -5.14
C LEU A 73 0.06 -2.69 -6.02
N ARG A 74 0.74 -1.68 -6.60
CA ARG A 74 0.14 -0.74 -7.57
C ARG A 74 -0.34 -1.46 -8.82
N ALA A 75 0.44 -2.39 -9.36
CA ALA A 75 0.05 -3.19 -10.51
C ALA A 75 -1.22 -4.00 -10.20
N LEU A 76 -1.24 -4.74 -9.09
CA LEU A 76 -2.40 -5.52 -8.66
C LEU A 76 -3.65 -4.64 -8.46
N ALA A 77 -3.51 -3.51 -7.75
CA ALA A 77 -4.60 -2.57 -7.51
C ALA A 77 -5.12 -1.88 -8.79
N SER A 78 -4.34 -1.90 -9.88
CA SER A 78 -4.73 -1.44 -11.22
C SER A 78 -5.35 -2.54 -12.07
N GLY A 79 -5.45 -3.77 -11.56
CA GLY A 79 -5.91 -4.93 -12.32
C GLY A 79 -4.87 -5.51 -13.27
N ALA A 80 -3.60 -5.10 -13.17
CA ALA A 80 -2.49 -5.64 -13.95
C ALA A 80 -1.84 -6.84 -13.25
N ARG A 81 -1.02 -7.60 -13.98
CA ARG A 81 -0.18 -8.64 -13.38
C ARG A 81 1.03 -8.00 -12.73
N ALA A 82 1.30 -8.36 -11.47
CA ALA A 82 2.54 -8.02 -10.80
C ALA A 82 3.65 -9.02 -11.16
N GLN A 83 4.91 -8.57 -11.08
CA GLN A 83 6.04 -9.48 -11.04
C GLN A 83 6.03 -10.26 -9.72
N VAL A 84 6.60 -11.45 -9.72
CA VAL A 84 6.77 -12.23 -8.49
C VAL A 84 7.88 -11.61 -7.66
N TRP A 85 7.56 -11.25 -6.43
CA TRP A 85 8.51 -10.76 -5.43
C TRP A 85 8.37 -11.59 -4.16
N GLN A 86 9.44 -11.67 -3.38
CA GLN A 86 9.48 -12.44 -2.13
C GLN A 86 10.02 -11.55 -1.01
N VAL A 87 9.25 -11.44 0.06
CA VAL A 87 9.63 -10.74 1.28
C VAL A 87 9.38 -11.68 2.46
N GLY A 88 10.35 -11.76 3.38
CA GLY A 88 10.21 -12.55 4.59
C GLY A 88 9.18 -11.95 5.55
N ILE A 89 8.26 -12.78 6.02
CA ILE A 89 7.37 -12.48 7.14
C ILE A 89 7.50 -13.56 8.19
N GLN A 90 7.10 -13.26 9.41
CA GLN A 90 7.05 -14.21 10.51
C GLN A 90 5.59 -14.50 10.87
N VAL A 91 5.32 -15.75 11.17
CA VAL A 91 4.00 -16.23 11.60
C VAL A 91 4.18 -16.87 12.98
N ALA A 92 3.45 -16.37 13.96
CA ALA A 92 3.38 -16.96 15.28
C ALA A 92 1.96 -17.50 15.54
N LEU A 93 1.90 -18.61 16.28
CA LEU A 93 0.66 -19.13 16.85
C LEU A 93 0.70 -18.85 18.34
N THR A 94 -0.32 -18.16 18.82
CA THR A 94 -0.48 -17.86 20.24
C THR A 94 -1.02 -19.09 20.99
N ASP A 95 -0.93 -19.07 22.30
CA ASP A 95 -1.44 -20.13 23.18
C ASP A 95 -2.98 -20.28 23.12
N ASN A 96 -3.70 -19.24 22.71
CA ASN A 96 -5.15 -19.27 22.46
C ASN A 96 -5.52 -19.68 21.02
N GLY A 97 -4.52 -20.05 20.20
CA GLY A 97 -4.71 -20.51 18.81
C GLY A 97 -4.90 -19.39 17.77
N GLU A 98 -4.64 -18.14 18.13
CA GLU A 98 -4.65 -17.05 17.16
C GLU A 98 -3.36 -17.00 16.35
N VAL A 99 -3.47 -16.53 15.11
CA VAL A 99 -2.33 -16.30 14.22
C VAL A 99 -1.90 -14.84 14.31
N GLU A 100 -0.66 -14.63 14.69
CA GLU A 100 0.00 -13.33 14.66
C GLU A 100 0.95 -13.26 13.47
N LEU A 101 0.86 -12.18 12.71
CA LEU A 101 1.79 -11.85 11.63
C LEU A 101 2.70 -10.72 12.07
N GLY A 102 3.96 -10.81 11.69
CA GLY A 102 4.95 -9.80 11.99
C GLY A 102 6.17 -9.90 11.09
N ALA A 103 7.16 -9.07 11.35
CA ALA A 103 8.41 -9.04 10.64
C ALA A 103 9.52 -8.39 11.48
N ASP A 104 10.76 -8.60 11.08
CA ASP A 104 11.97 -7.97 11.59
C ASP A 104 12.44 -6.78 10.74
N MET A 105 11.74 -6.52 9.61
CA MET A 105 11.94 -5.36 8.73
C MET A 105 10.62 -4.68 8.42
N ALA A 106 10.63 -3.36 8.22
CA ALA A 106 9.42 -2.59 7.94
C ALA A 106 8.72 -3.04 6.64
N VAL A 107 9.47 -3.32 5.59
CA VAL A 107 8.93 -3.86 4.34
C VAL A 107 8.27 -5.22 4.53
N GLY A 108 8.80 -6.06 5.41
CA GLY A 108 8.21 -7.34 5.78
C GLY A 108 6.85 -7.18 6.47
N LEU A 109 6.70 -6.17 7.34
CA LEU A 109 5.44 -5.89 8.01
C LEU A 109 4.36 -5.42 7.01
N ILE A 110 4.75 -4.61 6.02
CA ILE A 110 3.84 -4.20 4.95
C ILE A 110 3.44 -5.41 4.08
N ALA A 111 4.39 -6.31 3.81
CA ALA A 111 4.10 -7.57 3.12
C ALA A 111 3.15 -8.46 3.93
N ALA A 112 3.31 -8.53 5.26
CA ALA A 112 2.39 -9.22 6.16
C ALA A 112 0.97 -8.61 6.11
N ALA A 113 0.87 -7.28 6.05
CA ALA A 113 -0.40 -6.59 5.85
C ALA A 113 -1.05 -6.98 4.52
N ALA A 114 -0.26 -6.99 3.42
CA ALA A 114 -0.75 -7.40 2.10
C ALA A 114 -1.23 -8.86 2.09
N ALA A 115 -0.47 -9.76 2.72
CA ALA A 115 -0.86 -11.16 2.87
C ALA A 115 -2.19 -11.31 3.64
N LYS A 116 -2.34 -10.60 4.77
CA LYS A 116 -3.58 -10.62 5.57
C LYS A 116 -4.78 -10.12 4.77
N VAL A 117 -4.67 -8.97 4.12
CA VAL A 117 -5.75 -8.39 3.29
C VAL A 117 -6.12 -9.32 2.13
N THR A 118 -5.13 -10.03 1.55
CA THR A 118 -5.37 -11.01 0.48
C THR A 118 -6.11 -12.25 1.00
N ILE A 119 -5.69 -12.80 2.14
CA ILE A 119 -6.33 -13.95 2.79
C ILE A 119 -7.79 -13.61 3.16
N GLU A 120 -8.04 -12.40 3.64
CA GLU A 120 -9.37 -11.88 3.97
C GLU A 120 -10.21 -11.53 2.73
N LYS A 121 -9.68 -11.73 1.51
CA LYS A 121 -10.34 -11.39 0.24
C LYS A 121 -10.76 -9.92 0.15
N ARG A 122 -9.91 -9.04 0.64
CA ARG A 122 -10.13 -7.58 0.66
C ARG A 122 -9.21 -6.82 -0.30
N LEU A 123 -8.25 -7.51 -0.93
CA LEU A 123 -7.27 -6.86 -1.81
C LEU A 123 -7.93 -6.26 -3.07
N ASP A 124 -9.00 -6.86 -3.57
CA ASP A 124 -9.80 -6.36 -4.70
C ASP A 124 -10.50 -5.02 -4.44
N ARG A 125 -10.60 -4.61 -3.17
CA ARG A 125 -11.09 -3.30 -2.75
C ARG A 125 -10.02 -2.22 -2.75
N VAL A 126 -8.74 -2.60 -2.76
CA VAL A 126 -7.64 -1.65 -2.94
C VAL A 126 -7.53 -1.35 -4.42
N LYS A 127 -7.77 -0.11 -4.82
CA LYS A 127 -7.86 0.32 -6.22
C LYS A 127 -6.98 1.52 -6.48
N ILE A 128 -6.56 1.68 -7.73
CA ILE A 128 -5.87 2.87 -8.22
C ILE A 128 -6.85 3.75 -9.00
N CYS A 129 -6.84 5.04 -8.72
CA CYS A 129 -7.59 6.01 -9.50
C CYS A 129 -7.17 5.94 -10.99
N PRO A 130 -8.12 5.78 -11.94
CA PRO A 130 -7.78 5.63 -13.35
C PRO A 130 -7.37 6.95 -14.03
N ALA A 131 -7.48 8.10 -13.35
CA ALA A 131 -7.00 9.37 -13.89
C ALA A 131 -5.48 9.35 -14.00
N ASP A 132 -4.94 9.59 -15.20
CA ASP A 132 -3.51 9.51 -15.51
C ASP A 132 -2.67 10.51 -14.70
N ASP A 133 -3.27 11.66 -14.41
CA ASP A 133 -2.72 12.75 -13.61
C ASP A 133 -2.89 12.58 -12.09
N CYS A 134 -3.54 11.50 -11.63
CA CYS A 134 -3.77 11.23 -10.20
C CYS A 134 -3.11 9.92 -9.74
N ARG A 135 -3.58 8.78 -10.25
CA ARG A 135 -3.08 7.44 -9.89
C ARG A 135 -3.05 7.14 -8.39
N TRP A 136 -3.86 7.85 -7.58
CA TRP A 136 -3.94 7.70 -6.14
C TRP A 136 -4.63 6.39 -5.76
N ALA A 137 -4.05 5.65 -4.82
CA ALA A 137 -4.67 4.45 -4.27
C ALA A 137 -5.80 4.81 -3.29
N PHE A 138 -6.84 4.02 -3.27
CA PHE A 138 -7.94 4.16 -2.32
C PHE A 138 -8.57 2.80 -2.00
N TYR A 139 -9.21 2.70 -0.84
CA TYR A 139 -10.00 1.55 -0.47
C TYR A 139 -11.46 1.77 -0.87
N ASP A 140 -12.03 0.83 -1.62
CA ASP A 140 -13.43 0.89 -2.04
C ASP A 140 -14.35 0.37 -0.95
N THR A 141 -14.93 1.28 -0.19
CA THR A 141 -15.92 0.98 0.86
C THR A 141 -17.33 0.80 0.33
N SER A 142 -17.57 0.97 -0.99
CA SER A 142 -18.90 0.83 -1.56
C SER A 142 -19.42 -0.61 -1.44
N ARG A 143 -20.74 -0.75 -1.31
CA ARG A 143 -21.39 -2.05 -1.14
C ARG A 143 -21.11 -3.01 -2.29
N ASN A 144 -21.10 -2.50 -3.51
CA ASN A 144 -20.98 -3.29 -4.75
C ASN A 144 -19.58 -3.24 -5.35
N HIS A 145 -18.55 -2.77 -4.63
CA HIS A 145 -17.17 -2.59 -5.13
C HIS A 145 -17.12 -1.76 -6.43
N SER A 146 -18.01 -0.79 -6.57
CA SER A 146 -18.22 -0.06 -7.83
C SER A 146 -17.56 1.32 -7.89
N ARG A 147 -16.89 1.76 -6.80
CA ARG A 147 -16.16 3.03 -6.80
C ARG A 147 -14.99 2.96 -7.78
N GLN A 148 -14.93 3.90 -8.71
CA GLN A 148 -13.90 3.99 -9.74
C GLN A 148 -12.85 5.07 -9.43
N TRP A 149 -13.23 6.16 -8.76
CA TRP A 149 -12.39 7.32 -8.53
C TRP A 149 -12.01 7.47 -7.06
N CYS A 150 -10.77 7.90 -6.79
CA CYS A 150 -10.35 8.22 -5.42
C CYS A 150 -11.19 9.34 -4.80
N SER A 151 -11.68 10.27 -5.64
CA SER A 151 -12.67 11.29 -5.29
C SER A 151 -13.61 11.51 -6.46
N MET A 152 -14.92 11.42 -6.20
CA MET A 152 -15.93 11.73 -7.23
C MET A 152 -15.96 13.23 -7.53
N GLU A 153 -15.75 14.07 -6.52
CA GLU A 153 -15.79 15.54 -6.63
C GLU A 153 -14.61 16.07 -7.47
N VAL A 154 -13.45 15.42 -7.41
CA VAL A 154 -12.25 15.83 -8.13
C VAL A 154 -12.11 14.99 -9.40
N CYS A 155 -11.63 13.75 -9.29
CA CYS A 155 -11.29 12.93 -10.44
C CYS A 155 -12.51 12.51 -11.26
N GLY A 156 -13.63 12.18 -10.61
CA GLY A 156 -14.88 11.84 -11.29
C GLY A 156 -15.44 13.03 -12.11
N ASN A 157 -15.41 14.23 -11.55
CA ASN A 157 -15.87 15.43 -12.26
C ASN A 157 -14.90 15.84 -13.38
N ARG A 158 -13.57 15.75 -13.17
CA ARG A 158 -12.58 15.97 -14.24
C ARG A 158 -12.84 15.03 -15.42
N ALA A 159 -13.09 13.74 -15.17
CA ALA A 159 -13.39 12.75 -16.21
C ALA A 159 -14.68 13.07 -16.97
N LYS A 160 -15.76 13.43 -16.27
CA LYS A 160 -17.02 13.86 -16.90
C LYS A 160 -16.83 15.08 -17.79
N ALA A 161 -16.10 16.09 -17.32
CA ALA A 161 -15.83 17.30 -18.07
C ALA A 161 -15.00 17.03 -19.34
N ARG A 162 -14.00 16.09 -19.25
CA ARG A 162 -13.20 15.65 -20.41
C ARG A 162 -14.10 14.97 -21.44
N ALA A 163 -14.88 13.97 -21.03
CA ALA A 163 -15.80 13.25 -21.91
C ALA A 163 -16.88 14.16 -22.56
N HIS A 164 -17.30 15.23 -21.87
CA HIS A 164 -18.22 16.21 -22.43
C HIS A 164 -17.57 17.03 -23.55
N ARG A 165 -16.32 17.51 -23.35
CA ARG A 165 -15.56 18.25 -24.36
C ARG A 165 -15.30 17.41 -25.61
N GLU A 166 -14.92 16.14 -25.44
CA GLU A 166 -14.65 15.21 -26.54
C GLU A 166 -15.89 14.97 -27.41
N ARG A 167 -17.09 14.88 -26.81
CA ARG A 167 -18.35 14.75 -27.57
C ARG A 167 -18.81 16.04 -28.28
N GLY A 168 -18.37 17.20 -27.81
CA GLY A 168 -18.72 18.50 -28.36
C GLY A 168 -17.70 19.07 -29.37
N ALA A 169 -16.57 18.38 -29.61
CA ALA A 169 -15.60 18.80 -30.61
C ALA A 169 -16.17 18.51 -32.02
N PRO A 170 -16.25 19.50 -32.92
CA PRO A 170 -16.63 19.24 -34.30
C PRO A 170 -15.56 18.40 -35.00
N ALA A 171 -16.01 17.46 -35.85
CA ALA A 171 -15.15 16.64 -36.68
C ALA A 171 -14.40 17.45 -37.74
#